data_89bb08d95d97977cde39680f6b2358fb
#
_entry.id   89bb08d95d97977cde39680f6b2358fb
#
_cell.length_a   1.000
_cell.length_b   1.000
_cell.length_c   1.000
_cell.angle_alpha   90.00
_cell.angle_beta   90.00
_cell.angle_gamma   90.00
#
_symmetry.space_group_name_H-M   'P 1'
#
loop_
_entity.id
_entity.type
_entity.pdbx_description
1 polymer ?
#
loop_
_entity_poly.entity_id
_entity_poly.type
_entity_poly.pdbx_seq_one_letter_code
_entity_poly.pdbx_strand_id
1 'polypeptide(L)'
;MINITKIAKNNIKYNKSKSILIILTIFLATTLLSSVAMVGLDWTEVNKRNVIQYYGSYHGLYGRVDETKYEKIKSHADIDSTGIINGIGSMKEYEDETKIALAYVDENAFKFNSFKLVDGKLPVNKNEIAIDDMALKKLGYEEKLNQTIEIEYEDYASGEIVIKDFIVTGITKSSESAQVKKSYSIIVSNDYMNSTRDMSKENFNVFFTLKNGDNMYTDDMEMMIGEIGENFGIKKVYTAVNENYINLSKPDPSVITSIVVICLVIILSSILVIYNIFYLSIITKVQEFGKLRAIGTTKKQIK
;
A
#
# COMPACT_ATOMS: atom_id res chain seq x y z
N MET A 1 15.59 -57.89 -11.83
CA MET A 1 15.15 -56.49 -11.91
C MET A 1 16.36 -55.56 -11.99
N ILE A 2 16.50 -54.84 -13.07
CA ILE A 2 17.59 -53.84 -13.21
C ILE A 2 17.29 -52.69 -12.25
N ASN A 3 18.19 -52.49 -11.28
CA ASN A 3 18.00 -51.44 -10.29
C ASN A 3 18.35 -50.07 -10.90
N ILE A 4 17.32 -49.38 -11.43
CA ILE A 4 17.43 -48.10 -12.13
C ILE A 4 18.16 -47.07 -11.27
N THR A 5 17.94 -47.08 -9.95
CA THR A 5 18.60 -46.18 -9.00
C THR A 5 20.11 -46.40 -8.95
N LYS A 6 20.56 -47.68 -9.03
CA LYS A 6 21.99 -48.03 -9.05
C LYS A 6 22.66 -47.59 -10.36
N ILE A 7 21.94 -47.71 -11.49
CA ILE A 7 22.40 -47.22 -12.79
C ILE A 7 22.52 -45.69 -12.80
N ALA A 8 21.51 -45.00 -12.31
CA ALA A 8 21.52 -43.53 -12.20
C ALA A 8 22.68 -43.04 -11.31
N LYS A 9 22.88 -43.67 -10.14
CA LYS A 9 23.98 -43.33 -9.21
C LYS A 9 25.36 -43.53 -9.84
N ASN A 10 25.55 -44.64 -10.57
CA ASN A 10 26.79 -44.91 -11.29
C ASN A 10 27.01 -43.90 -12.44
N ASN A 11 25.97 -43.54 -13.19
CA ASN A 11 26.07 -42.56 -14.28
C ASN A 11 26.48 -41.18 -13.75
N ILE A 12 25.90 -40.72 -12.62
CA ILE A 12 26.29 -39.48 -11.92
C ILE A 12 27.77 -39.57 -11.50
N LYS A 13 28.23 -40.70 -10.97
CA LYS A 13 29.60 -40.87 -10.51
C LYS A 13 30.62 -40.86 -11.67
N TYR A 14 30.27 -41.41 -12.82
CA TYR A 14 31.14 -41.43 -14.02
C TYR A 14 31.13 -40.07 -14.76
N ASN A 15 30.02 -39.32 -14.74
CA ASN A 15 29.85 -38.05 -15.43
C ASN A 15 29.78 -36.88 -14.45
N LYS A 16 30.59 -36.86 -13.41
CA LYS A 16 30.54 -35.87 -12.31
C LYS A 16 30.45 -34.41 -12.78
N SER A 17 31.34 -34.00 -13.69
CA SER A 17 31.38 -32.61 -14.18
C SER A 17 30.08 -32.22 -14.90
N LYS A 18 29.49 -33.09 -15.71
CA LYS A 18 28.24 -32.85 -16.42
C LYS A 18 27.05 -32.78 -15.45
N SER A 19 27.02 -33.71 -14.49
CA SER A 19 25.98 -33.75 -13.45
C SER A 19 26.03 -32.49 -12.56
N ILE A 20 27.23 -32.05 -12.19
CA ILE A 20 27.43 -30.82 -11.43
C ILE A 20 26.94 -29.60 -12.22
N LEU A 21 27.28 -29.53 -13.53
CA LEU A 21 26.80 -28.40 -14.38
C LEU A 21 25.28 -28.38 -14.49
N ILE A 22 24.61 -29.51 -14.64
CA ILE A 22 23.14 -29.58 -14.69
C ILE A 22 22.55 -29.14 -13.34
N ILE A 23 23.06 -29.64 -12.23
CA ILE A 23 22.61 -29.27 -10.89
C ILE A 23 22.80 -27.75 -10.66
N LEU A 24 23.96 -27.23 -11.04
CA LEU A 24 24.27 -25.80 -10.91
C LEU A 24 23.35 -24.95 -11.78
N THR A 25 23.08 -25.39 -13.03
CA THR A 25 22.13 -24.68 -13.92
C THR A 25 20.73 -24.63 -13.33
N ILE A 26 20.22 -25.77 -12.83
CA ILE A 26 18.90 -25.83 -12.20
C ILE A 26 18.87 -24.96 -10.94
N PHE A 27 19.91 -25.05 -10.10
CA PHE A 27 20.02 -24.24 -8.88
C PHE A 27 20.01 -22.75 -9.19
N LEU A 28 20.83 -22.30 -10.14
CA LEU A 28 20.89 -20.90 -10.56
C LEU A 28 19.55 -20.43 -11.17
N ALA A 29 18.94 -21.25 -12.02
CA ALA A 29 17.65 -20.92 -12.62
C ALA A 29 16.55 -20.78 -11.56
N THR A 30 16.46 -21.73 -10.63
CA THR A 30 15.44 -21.66 -9.55
C THR A 30 15.69 -20.48 -8.61
N THR A 31 16.95 -20.20 -8.28
CA THR A 31 17.31 -19.03 -7.47
C THR A 31 16.94 -17.73 -8.16
N LEU A 32 17.25 -17.58 -9.45
CA LEU A 32 16.89 -16.39 -10.23
C LEU A 32 15.37 -16.23 -10.35
N LEU A 33 14.63 -17.30 -10.65
CA LEU A 33 13.16 -17.24 -10.73
C LEU A 33 12.54 -16.84 -9.38
N SER A 34 13.02 -17.42 -8.29
CA SER A 34 12.56 -17.07 -6.95
C SER A 34 12.87 -15.61 -6.60
N SER A 35 14.08 -15.14 -6.95
CA SER A 35 14.47 -13.74 -6.70
C SER A 35 13.62 -12.74 -7.48
N VAL A 36 13.35 -13.03 -8.76
CA VAL A 36 12.50 -12.17 -9.60
C VAL A 36 11.07 -12.14 -9.06
N ALA A 37 10.53 -13.28 -8.64
CA ALA A 37 9.20 -13.35 -8.05
C ALA A 37 9.12 -12.57 -6.72
N MET A 38 10.10 -12.72 -5.83
CA MET A 38 10.16 -11.98 -4.56
C MET A 38 10.24 -10.47 -4.78
N VAL A 39 11.16 -10.02 -5.63
CA VAL A 39 11.31 -8.58 -5.95
C VAL A 39 10.01 -8.00 -6.52
N GLY A 40 9.32 -8.75 -7.38
CA GLY A 40 8.05 -8.31 -7.95
C GLY A 40 6.94 -8.17 -6.90
N LEU A 41 6.82 -9.13 -5.97
CA LEU A 41 5.84 -9.07 -4.88
C LEU A 41 6.18 -7.95 -3.89
N ASP A 42 7.43 -7.84 -3.46
CA ASP A 42 7.88 -6.80 -2.53
C ASP A 42 7.70 -5.40 -3.12
N TRP A 43 7.99 -5.22 -4.42
CA TRP A 43 7.77 -3.95 -5.11
C TRP A 43 6.29 -3.52 -5.04
N THR A 44 5.37 -4.45 -5.31
CA THR A 44 3.93 -4.18 -5.26
C THR A 44 3.49 -3.76 -3.85
N GLU A 45 3.95 -4.47 -2.83
CA GLU A 45 3.61 -4.18 -1.44
C GLU A 45 4.20 -2.84 -0.96
N VAL A 46 5.45 -2.54 -1.31
CA VAL A 46 6.11 -1.26 -1.00
C VAL A 46 5.39 -0.12 -1.70
N ASN A 47 5.05 -0.30 -2.99
CA ASN A 47 4.31 0.70 -3.75
C ASN A 47 2.94 0.98 -3.13
N LYS A 48 2.16 -0.06 -2.77
CA LYS A 48 0.87 0.08 -2.09
C LYS A 48 1.01 0.86 -0.78
N ARG A 49 2.02 0.57 0.03
CA ARG A 49 2.26 1.31 1.29
C ARG A 49 2.58 2.78 1.04
N ASN A 50 3.41 3.09 0.06
CA ASN A 50 3.72 4.47 -0.31
C ASN A 50 2.46 5.20 -0.79
N VAL A 51 1.67 4.57 -1.66
CA VAL A 51 0.40 5.14 -2.15
C VAL A 51 -0.55 5.43 -1.00
N ILE A 52 -0.73 4.50 -0.07
CA ILE A 52 -1.55 4.70 1.14
C ILE A 52 -1.01 5.89 1.95
N GLN A 53 0.29 5.98 2.12
CA GLN A 53 0.91 7.07 2.89
C GLN A 53 0.67 8.45 2.27
N TYR A 54 0.60 8.56 0.93
CA TYR A 54 0.40 9.82 0.23
C TYR A 54 -1.07 10.19 0.02
N TYR A 55 -1.91 9.19 -0.28
CA TYR A 55 -3.28 9.40 -0.78
C TYR A 55 -4.35 8.85 0.17
N GLY A 56 -3.96 8.14 1.23
CA GLY A 56 -4.88 7.42 2.09
C GLY A 56 -5.34 6.09 1.49
N SER A 57 -6.19 5.38 2.22
CA SER A 57 -6.71 4.06 1.83
C SER A 57 -8.23 4.02 1.64
N TYR A 58 -8.89 5.18 1.57
CA TYR A 58 -10.32 5.28 1.27
C TYR A 58 -10.58 5.19 -0.23
N HIS A 59 -11.78 4.76 -0.61
CA HIS A 59 -12.22 4.71 -2.01
C HIS A 59 -12.95 5.97 -2.43
N GLY A 60 -13.79 6.51 -1.57
CA GLY A 60 -14.57 7.70 -1.85
C GLY A 60 -14.71 8.66 -0.67
N LEU A 61 -15.12 9.85 -1.00
CA LEU A 61 -15.39 10.93 -0.07
C LEU A 61 -16.70 11.64 -0.45
N TYR A 62 -17.58 11.80 0.54
CA TYR A 62 -18.72 12.70 0.44
C TYR A 62 -18.53 13.90 1.36
N GLY A 63 -18.55 15.08 0.80
CA GLY A 63 -18.50 16.32 1.55
C GLY A 63 -19.90 16.85 1.89
N ARG A 64 -19.99 17.65 2.94
CA ARG A 64 -21.23 18.30 3.41
C ARG A 64 -22.37 17.32 3.69
N VAL A 65 -22.05 16.24 4.39
CA VAL A 65 -23.00 15.21 4.80
C VAL A 65 -23.52 15.54 6.18
N ASP A 66 -24.83 15.72 6.34
CA ASP A 66 -25.48 15.84 7.64
C ASP A 66 -25.56 14.47 8.36
N GLU A 67 -25.86 14.50 9.66
CA GLU A 67 -25.92 13.29 10.50
C GLU A 67 -26.91 12.24 9.96
N THR A 68 -28.08 12.68 9.48
CA THR A 68 -29.10 11.77 8.95
C THR A 68 -28.62 11.03 7.70
N LYS A 69 -27.93 11.74 6.80
CA LYS A 69 -27.34 11.12 5.61
C LYS A 69 -26.16 10.22 5.98
N TYR A 70 -25.34 10.64 6.95
CA TYR A 70 -24.22 9.84 7.42
C TYR A 70 -24.67 8.44 7.89
N GLU A 71 -25.72 8.35 8.72
CA GLU A 71 -26.24 7.07 9.19
C GLU A 71 -26.78 6.18 8.04
N LYS A 72 -27.37 6.79 7.00
CA LYS A 72 -27.79 6.08 5.79
C LYS A 72 -26.60 5.56 4.97
N ILE A 73 -25.57 6.38 4.79
CA ILE A 73 -24.33 6.02 4.10
C ILE A 73 -23.66 4.85 4.81
N LYS A 74 -23.51 4.96 6.13
CA LYS A 74 -22.89 3.94 6.98
C LYS A 74 -23.60 2.58 6.93
N SER A 75 -24.93 2.59 6.74
CA SER A 75 -25.74 1.39 6.64
C SER A 75 -25.93 0.87 5.22
N HIS A 76 -25.35 1.51 4.21
CA HIS A 76 -25.51 1.11 2.81
C HIS A 76 -24.85 -0.24 2.52
N ALA A 77 -25.53 -1.08 1.70
CA ALA A 77 -25.12 -2.45 1.43
C ALA A 77 -23.71 -2.57 0.83
N ASP A 78 -23.32 -1.63 -0.02
CA ASP A 78 -22.06 -1.64 -0.75
C ASP A 78 -20.93 -0.91 -0.03
N ILE A 79 -21.22 -0.22 1.07
CA ILE A 79 -20.21 0.43 1.91
C ILE A 79 -19.70 -0.58 2.93
N ASP A 80 -18.38 -0.69 3.03
CA ASP A 80 -17.71 -1.57 3.97
C ASP A 80 -17.43 -0.86 5.30
N SER A 81 -16.84 0.32 5.22
CA SER A 81 -16.46 1.11 6.41
C SER A 81 -16.54 2.60 6.11
N THR A 82 -16.87 3.40 7.12
CA THR A 82 -16.93 4.86 7.03
C THR A 82 -16.09 5.49 8.12
N GLY A 83 -15.57 6.67 7.84
CA GLY A 83 -14.89 7.53 8.80
C GLY A 83 -15.22 8.99 8.54
N ILE A 84 -15.28 9.81 9.58
CA ILE A 84 -15.65 11.22 9.48
C ILE A 84 -14.51 12.15 9.88
N ILE A 85 -14.42 13.26 9.13
CA ILE A 85 -13.62 14.44 9.49
C ILE A 85 -14.54 15.63 9.52
N ASN A 86 -14.52 16.37 10.64
CA ASN A 86 -15.20 17.66 10.77
C ASN A 86 -14.17 18.75 11.04
N GLY A 87 -14.08 19.74 10.15
CA GLY A 87 -13.23 20.91 10.33
C GLY A 87 -13.79 21.83 11.41
N ILE A 88 -12.98 22.14 12.41
CA ILE A 88 -13.33 23.02 13.52
C ILE A 88 -12.90 24.45 13.21
N GLY A 89 -11.69 24.63 12.71
CA GLY A 89 -11.14 25.94 12.43
C GLY A 89 -9.75 25.86 11.83
N SER A 90 -9.15 27.01 11.58
CA SER A 90 -7.76 27.12 11.14
C SER A 90 -7.03 28.24 11.84
N MET A 91 -5.75 28.04 12.06
CA MET A 91 -4.87 29.12 12.49
C MET A 91 -4.65 30.10 11.33
N LYS A 92 -4.28 31.33 11.66
CA LYS A 92 -3.86 32.30 10.65
C LYS A 92 -2.71 31.73 9.82
N GLU A 93 -2.81 31.88 8.51
CA GLU A 93 -1.75 31.43 7.61
C GLU A 93 -0.43 32.16 7.89
N TYR A 94 0.65 31.43 7.96
CA TYR A 94 1.99 31.97 8.19
C TYR A 94 2.56 32.58 6.90
N GLU A 95 3.53 33.49 7.02
CA GLU A 95 4.19 34.13 5.88
C GLU A 95 4.85 33.16 4.90
N ASP A 96 5.25 31.98 5.38
CA ASP A 96 5.82 30.91 4.57
C ASP A 96 4.76 29.95 3.98
N GLU A 97 3.49 30.38 3.97
CA GLU A 97 2.31 29.62 3.50
C GLU A 97 1.98 28.35 4.33
N THR A 98 2.54 28.24 5.53
CA THR A 98 2.18 27.13 6.43
C THR A 98 0.76 27.30 6.93
N LYS A 99 -0.03 26.23 6.82
CA LYS A 99 -1.42 26.14 7.28
C LYS A 99 -1.53 25.10 8.38
N ILE A 100 -2.22 25.45 9.47
CA ILE A 100 -2.52 24.53 10.56
C ILE A 100 -4.03 24.55 10.79
N ALA A 101 -4.68 23.42 10.61
CA ALA A 101 -6.12 23.28 10.77
C ALA A 101 -6.46 22.41 11.97
N LEU A 102 -7.55 22.78 12.66
CA LEU A 102 -8.14 22.00 13.72
C LEU A 102 -9.31 21.20 13.16
N ALA A 103 -9.35 19.90 13.44
CA ALA A 103 -10.45 19.03 13.01
C ALA A 103 -10.70 17.92 14.04
N TYR A 104 -11.94 17.48 14.11
CA TYR A 104 -12.27 16.19 14.66
C TYR A 104 -12.05 15.12 13.58
N VAL A 105 -11.40 14.04 13.97
CA VAL A 105 -11.10 12.90 13.11
C VAL A 105 -11.46 11.64 13.87
N ASP A 106 -12.40 10.83 13.38
CA ASP A 106 -12.71 9.56 14.01
C ASP A 106 -11.64 8.50 13.75
N GLU A 107 -11.75 7.37 14.42
CA GLU A 107 -10.74 6.30 14.35
C GLU A 107 -10.57 5.73 12.93
N ASN A 108 -11.66 5.61 12.17
CA ASN A 108 -11.62 5.11 10.80
C ASN A 108 -11.02 6.14 9.84
N ALA A 109 -11.46 7.41 9.93
CA ALA A 109 -10.88 8.48 9.13
C ALA A 109 -9.39 8.68 9.45
N PHE A 110 -8.99 8.49 10.70
CA PHE A 110 -7.59 8.50 11.09
C PHE A 110 -6.78 7.44 10.34
N LYS A 111 -7.29 6.21 10.26
CA LYS A 111 -6.67 5.11 9.51
C LYS A 111 -6.69 5.38 8.00
N PHE A 112 -7.83 5.81 7.46
CA PHE A 112 -8.01 6.05 6.03
C PHE A 112 -7.10 7.15 5.48
N ASN A 113 -6.88 8.20 6.25
CA ASN A 113 -6.05 9.32 5.83
C ASN A 113 -4.57 9.17 6.23
N SER A 114 -4.17 7.98 6.65
CA SER A 114 -2.79 7.63 6.97
C SER A 114 -2.14 8.52 8.04
N PHE A 115 -2.94 9.04 8.94
CA PHE A 115 -2.42 9.63 10.15
C PHE A 115 -1.66 8.58 10.95
N LYS A 116 -0.49 8.92 11.42
CA LYS A 116 0.35 8.01 12.18
C LYS A 116 0.64 8.60 13.55
N LEU A 117 0.11 7.98 14.59
CA LEU A 117 0.46 8.33 15.96
C LEU A 117 1.88 7.84 16.26
N VAL A 118 2.75 8.76 16.68
CA VAL A 118 4.15 8.49 17.04
C VAL A 118 4.28 8.25 18.52
N ASP A 119 3.55 9.06 19.31
CA ASP A 119 3.59 8.99 20.77
C ASP A 119 2.21 9.34 21.36
N GLY A 120 1.88 8.78 22.52
CA GLY A 120 0.68 9.05 23.25
C GLY A 120 -0.58 8.35 22.69
N LYS A 121 -1.72 9.03 22.74
CA LYS A 121 -3.05 8.54 22.34
C LYS A 121 -3.88 9.66 21.68
N LEU A 122 -4.93 9.27 20.95
CA LEU A 122 -5.91 10.20 20.43
C LEU A 122 -6.66 10.89 21.58
N PRO A 123 -7.09 12.16 21.38
CA PRO A 123 -7.76 12.94 22.40
C PRO A 123 -9.16 12.38 22.71
N VAL A 124 -9.53 12.37 23.97
CA VAL A 124 -10.85 11.93 24.46
C VAL A 124 -11.59 13.11 25.12
N ASN A 125 -10.91 13.85 26.01
CA ASN A 125 -11.53 14.94 26.77
C ASN A 125 -11.50 16.26 26.00
N LYS A 126 -12.36 17.22 26.37
CA LYS A 126 -12.54 18.52 25.70
C LYS A 126 -11.30 19.40 25.59
N ASN A 127 -10.33 19.20 26.45
CA ASN A 127 -9.10 19.98 26.48
C ASN A 127 -7.89 19.20 25.96
N GLU A 128 -8.11 18.03 25.39
CA GLU A 128 -7.06 17.18 24.84
C GLU A 128 -6.96 17.35 23.32
N ILE A 129 -5.73 17.26 22.82
CA ILE A 129 -5.45 17.24 21.38
C ILE A 129 -4.38 16.21 21.04
N ALA A 130 -4.44 15.72 19.80
CA ALA A 130 -3.28 15.14 19.13
C ALA A 130 -2.82 16.13 18.06
N ILE A 131 -1.52 16.36 17.96
CA ILE A 131 -0.95 17.40 17.12
C ILE A 131 0.19 16.84 16.25
N ASP A 132 0.27 17.33 15.05
CA ASP A 132 1.34 17.02 14.10
C ASP A 132 2.71 17.52 14.61
N ASP A 133 3.77 16.69 14.47
CA ASP A 133 5.12 17.02 14.93
C ASP A 133 5.67 18.32 14.31
N MET A 134 5.37 18.57 13.03
CA MET A 134 5.77 19.78 12.34
C MET A 134 4.92 20.99 12.77
N ALA A 135 3.64 20.78 13.15
CA ALA A 135 2.83 21.83 13.72
C ALA A 135 3.38 22.26 15.09
N LEU A 136 3.73 21.32 15.98
CA LEU A 136 4.39 21.64 17.27
C LEU A 136 5.66 22.47 17.07
N LYS A 137 6.51 22.05 16.15
CA LYS A 137 7.74 22.76 15.82
C LYS A 137 7.47 24.18 15.28
N LYS A 138 6.45 24.33 14.43
CA LYS A 138 6.06 25.62 13.86
C LYS A 138 5.55 26.58 14.93
N LEU A 139 4.83 26.04 15.93
CA LEU A 139 4.32 26.78 17.08
C LEU A 139 5.40 27.10 18.12
N GLY A 140 6.60 26.54 18.01
CA GLY A 140 7.70 26.76 18.94
C GLY A 140 7.64 25.92 20.21
N TYR A 141 6.84 24.83 20.21
CA TYR A 141 6.75 23.89 21.31
C TYR A 141 7.63 22.66 21.11
N GLU A 142 8.03 22.02 22.21
CA GLU A 142 8.75 20.76 22.18
C GLU A 142 7.83 19.56 21.80
N GLU A 143 8.38 18.53 21.20
CA GLU A 143 7.69 17.26 20.97
C GLU A 143 7.53 16.49 22.29
N LYS A 144 6.59 16.91 23.15
CA LYS A 144 6.39 16.35 24.48
C LYS A 144 4.92 16.19 24.81
N LEU A 145 4.56 15.03 25.37
CA LEU A 145 3.22 14.77 25.88
C LEU A 145 2.95 15.50 27.20
N ASN A 146 1.67 15.68 27.50
CA ASN A 146 1.15 16.29 28.72
C ASN A 146 1.58 17.75 28.95
N GLN A 147 2.09 18.43 27.92
CA GLN A 147 2.26 19.88 27.96
C GLN A 147 0.96 20.60 27.61
N THR A 148 0.76 21.74 28.20
CA THR A 148 -0.33 22.66 27.83
C THR A 148 0.18 23.63 26.77
N ILE A 149 -0.56 23.76 25.68
CA ILE A 149 -0.26 24.71 24.60
C ILE A 149 -1.47 25.60 24.33
N GLU A 150 -1.22 26.87 24.11
CA GLU A 150 -2.25 27.82 23.69
C GLU A 150 -2.39 27.79 22.17
N ILE A 151 -3.64 27.64 21.70
CA ILE A 151 -3.96 27.61 20.28
C ILE A 151 -4.95 28.74 19.98
N GLU A 152 -4.55 29.64 19.08
CA GLU A 152 -5.39 30.69 18.51
C GLU A 152 -5.83 30.26 17.11
N TYR A 153 -7.14 30.19 16.86
CA TYR A 153 -7.68 29.77 15.56
C TYR A 153 -8.98 30.52 15.25
N GLU A 154 -9.27 30.69 13.97
CA GLU A 154 -10.56 31.14 13.47
C GLU A 154 -11.52 29.95 13.40
N ASP A 155 -12.61 30.03 14.11
CA ASP A 155 -13.66 29.01 14.16
C ASP A 155 -14.53 29.06 12.91
N TYR A 156 -14.66 27.93 12.21
CA TYR A 156 -15.38 27.88 10.92
C TYR A 156 -16.89 28.06 11.04
N ALA A 157 -17.51 27.85 12.20
CA ALA A 157 -18.93 27.99 12.36
C ALA A 157 -19.32 29.45 12.74
N SER A 158 -18.54 30.08 13.60
CA SER A 158 -18.82 31.46 14.05
C SER A 158 -18.05 32.52 13.27
N GLY A 159 -16.91 32.19 12.67
CA GLY A 159 -15.96 33.12 12.07
C GLY A 159 -15.21 33.97 13.12
N GLU A 160 -15.31 33.61 14.40
CA GLU A 160 -14.64 34.31 15.48
C GLU A 160 -13.26 33.70 15.78
N ILE A 161 -12.36 34.53 16.29
CA ILE A 161 -11.07 34.06 16.80
C ILE A 161 -11.28 33.49 18.19
N VAL A 162 -10.86 32.24 18.37
CA VAL A 162 -10.89 31.49 19.63
C VAL A 162 -9.47 31.27 20.10
N ILE A 163 -9.19 31.62 21.35
CA ILE A 163 -7.93 31.30 22.02
C ILE A 163 -8.21 30.30 23.13
N LYS A 164 -7.51 29.17 23.12
CA LYS A 164 -7.74 28.10 24.08
C LYS A 164 -6.52 27.30 24.39
N ASP A 165 -6.40 26.93 25.68
CA ASP A 165 -5.40 26.00 26.16
C ASP A 165 -5.81 24.53 25.92
N PHE A 166 -4.90 23.76 25.36
CA PHE A 166 -5.07 22.31 25.16
C PHE A 166 -3.89 21.53 25.74
N ILE A 167 -4.19 20.32 26.19
CA ILE A 167 -3.20 19.35 26.65
C ILE A 167 -2.83 18.42 25.48
N VAL A 168 -1.57 18.32 25.16
CA VAL A 168 -1.08 17.41 24.12
C VAL A 168 -1.09 15.98 24.65
N THR A 169 -2.03 15.15 24.21
CA THR A 169 -2.14 13.73 24.57
C THR A 169 -1.62 12.79 23.50
N GLY A 170 -1.43 13.28 22.29
CA GLY A 170 -0.86 12.53 21.19
C GLY A 170 -0.02 13.39 20.26
N ILE A 171 1.00 12.78 19.67
CA ILE A 171 1.83 13.39 18.64
C ILE A 171 1.71 12.55 17.38
N THR A 172 1.32 13.18 16.28
CA THR A 172 1.21 12.50 14.97
C THR A 172 2.40 12.87 14.08
N LYS A 173 2.75 11.95 13.18
CA LYS A 173 3.82 12.18 12.22
C LYS A 173 3.30 12.90 10.99
N SER A 174 3.92 13.99 10.62
CA SER A 174 3.68 14.65 9.35
C SER A 174 3.96 13.72 8.18
N SER A 175 2.99 13.54 7.29
CA SER A 175 3.21 12.84 6.03
C SER A 175 4.09 13.69 5.10
N GLU A 176 4.77 13.05 4.15
CA GLU A 176 5.56 13.77 3.14
C GLU A 176 4.69 14.75 2.35
N SER A 177 3.45 14.35 2.02
CA SER A 177 2.48 15.22 1.36
C SER A 177 2.13 16.46 2.20
N ALA A 178 1.94 16.29 3.52
CA ALA A 178 1.68 17.39 4.44
C ALA A 178 2.87 18.36 4.52
N GLN A 179 4.11 17.82 4.55
CA GLN A 179 5.31 18.63 4.56
C GLN A 179 5.52 19.41 3.26
N VAL A 180 5.29 18.79 2.10
CA VAL A 180 5.37 19.46 0.79
C VAL A 180 4.33 20.58 0.67
N LYS A 181 3.09 20.32 1.12
CA LYS A 181 2.00 21.31 1.11
C LYS A 181 2.07 22.29 2.28
N LYS A 182 2.96 22.08 3.24
CA LYS A 182 3.05 22.83 4.51
C LYS A 182 1.69 22.94 5.22
N SER A 183 0.93 21.85 5.23
CA SER A 183 -0.41 21.78 5.78
C SER A 183 -0.47 20.74 6.88
N TYR A 184 -0.59 21.18 8.10
CA TYR A 184 -0.53 20.35 9.30
C TYR A 184 -1.87 20.34 10.05
N SER A 185 -2.06 19.35 10.90
CA SER A 185 -3.33 19.12 11.58
C SER A 185 -3.20 19.10 13.09
N ILE A 186 -4.20 19.65 13.74
CA ILE A 186 -4.47 19.47 15.17
C ILE A 186 -5.79 18.70 15.27
N ILE A 187 -5.75 17.54 15.88
CA ILE A 187 -6.92 16.66 16.05
C ILE A 187 -7.51 16.94 17.43
N VAL A 188 -8.77 17.34 17.46
CA VAL A 188 -9.53 17.55 18.69
C VAL A 188 -10.39 16.34 19.02
N SER A 189 -10.82 16.21 20.27
CA SER A 189 -11.70 15.14 20.71
C SER A 189 -13.15 15.30 20.20
N ASN A 190 -13.89 14.20 20.19
CA ASN A 190 -15.34 14.22 19.95
C ASN A 190 -16.07 15.08 21.00
N ASP A 191 -15.64 15.02 22.26
CA ASP A 191 -16.20 15.84 23.34
C ASP A 191 -16.00 17.34 23.10
N TYR A 192 -14.87 17.72 22.50
CA TYR A 192 -14.64 19.11 22.11
C TYR A 192 -15.60 19.53 20.99
N MET A 193 -15.66 18.76 19.92
CA MET A 193 -16.56 19.02 18.79
C MET A 193 -18.01 19.17 19.27
N ASN A 194 -18.52 18.20 20.02
CA ASN A 194 -19.90 18.23 20.54
C ASN A 194 -20.19 19.39 21.50
N SER A 195 -19.17 19.93 22.17
CA SER A 195 -19.35 21.07 23.08
C SER A 195 -19.33 22.41 22.41
N THR A 196 -18.81 22.50 21.19
CA THR A 196 -18.64 23.75 20.43
C THR A 196 -19.53 23.82 19.20
N ARG A 197 -20.20 22.71 18.83
CA ARG A 197 -21.02 22.59 17.64
C ARG A 197 -22.45 22.17 17.95
N ASP A 198 -23.38 22.73 17.19
CA ASP A 198 -24.76 22.23 17.11
C ASP A 198 -24.81 21.12 16.08
N MET A 199 -24.71 19.88 16.52
CA MET A 199 -24.61 18.69 15.67
C MET A 199 -25.77 18.57 14.66
N SER A 200 -26.93 19.12 14.96
CA SER A 200 -28.07 19.14 14.03
C SER A 200 -27.83 19.99 12.77
N LYS A 201 -26.85 20.90 12.81
CA LYS A 201 -26.47 21.79 11.71
C LYS A 201 -25.12 21.48 11.10
N GLU A 202 -24.37 20.59 11.72
CA GLU A 202 -23.03 20.23 11.25
C GLU A 202 -23.06 19.39 9.98
N ASN A 203 -22.00 19.55 9.22
CA ASN A 203 -21.77 18.78 8.01
C ASN A 203 -20.37 18.14 8.08
N PHE A 204 -20.33 16.86 7.79
CA PHE A 204 -19.12 16.06 7.83
C PHE A 204 -18.55 15.84 6.44
N ASN A 205 -17.25 15.62 6.38
CA ASN A 205 -16.60 14.93 5.27
C ASN A 205 -16.54 13.43 5.63
N VAL A 206 -17.26 12.61 4.86
CA VAL A 206 -17.39 11.17 5.09
C VAL A 206 -16.48 10.46 4.11
N PHE A 207 -15.41 9.89 4.62
CA PHE A 207 -14.52 8.99 3.91
C PHE A 207 -15.05 7.57 4.03
N PHE A 208 -14.94 6.76 2.99
CA PHE A 208 -15.44 5.39 3.04
C PHE A 208 -14.69 4.45 2.12
N THR A 209 -14.80 3.15 2.43
CA THR A 209 -14.39 2.06 1.57
C THR A 209 -15.61 1.30 1.06
N LEU A 210 -15.54 0.79 -0.16
CA LEU A 210 -16.55 -0.06 -0.77
C LEU A 210 -16.21 -1.53 -0.53
N LYS A 211 -17.23 -2.36 -0.35
CA LYS A 211 -17.07 -3.82 -0.37
C LYS A 211 -16.53 -4.25 -1.73
N ASN A 212 -15.48 -5.05 -1.72
CA ASN A 212 -14.74 -5.47 -2.94
C ASN A 212 -14.13 -4.32 -3.77
N GLY A 213 -14.04 -3.09 -3.23
CA GLY A 213 -13.53 -1.93 -3.94
C GLY A 213 -12.10 -2.11 -4.47
N ASP A 214 -11.24 -2.83 -3.74
CA ASP A 214 -9.86 -3.13 -4.18
C ASP A 214 -9.79 -3.90 -5.52
N ASN A 215 -10.89 -4.56 -5.93
CA ASN A 215 -10.97 -5.31 -7.19
C ASN A 215 -11.71 -4.54 -8.31
N MET A 216 -12.27 -3.36 -8.02
CA MET A 216 -13.02 -2.57 -8.99
C MET A 216 -12.09 -1.70 -9.85
N TYR A 217 -12.48 -1.46 -11.09
CA TYR A 217 -11.84 -0.43 -11.93
C TYR A 217 -12.31 0.96 -11.50
N THR A 218 -11.53 1.97 -11.83
CA THR A 218 -11.81 3.37 -11.43
C THR A 218 -13.16 3.84 -11.97
N ASP A 219 -13.46 3.59 -13.24
CA ASP A 219 -14.72 4.01 -13.88
C ASP A 219 -15.95 3.39 -13.21
N ASP A 220 -15.89 2.08 -12.88
CA ASP A 220 -16.98 1.38 -12.20
C ASP A 220 -17.18 1.93 -10.77
N MET A 221 -16.09 2.27 -10.12
CA MET A 221 -16.12 2.84 -8.77
C MET A 221 -16.65 4.27 -8.78
N GLU A 222 -16.25 5.11 -9.72
CA GLU A 222 -16.81 6.45 -9.91
C GLU A 222 -18.32 6.41 -10.13
N MET A 223 -18.78 5.51 -10.99
CA MET A 223 -20.19 5.34 -11.26
C MET A 223 -20.95 4.91 -10.00
N MET A 224 -20.47 3.88 -9.30
CA MET A 224 -21.09 3.40 -8.06
C MET A 224 -21.12 4.47 -6.96
N ILE A 225 -19.99 5.17 -6.73
CA ILE A 225 -19.91 6.24 -5.75
C ILE A 225 -20.84 7.39 -6.14
N GLY A 226 -20.91 7.73 -7.42
CA GLY A 226 -21.84 8.75 -7.93
C GLY A 226 -23.30 8.38 -7.67
N GLU A 227 -23.72 7.17 -8.03
CA GLU A 227 -25.09 6.66 -7.84
C GLU A 227 -25.48 6.61 -6.35
N ILE A 228 -24.61 6.12 -5.49
CA ILE A 228 -24.85 6.10 -4.03
C ILE A 228 -25.02 7.54 -3.53
N GLY A 229 -24.15 8.45 -3.95
CA GLY A 229 -24.23 9.87 -3.57
C GLY A 229 -25.55 10.52 -4.01
N GLU A 230 -25.95 10.34 -5.25
CA GLU A 230 -27.21 10.85 -5.80
C GLU A 230 -28.43 10.30 -5.06
N ASN A 231 -28.44 9.02 -4.71
CA ASN A 231 -29.53 8.39 -3.94
C ASN A 231 -29.71 9.00 -2.55
N PHE A 232 -28.63 9.55 -1.97
CA PHE A 232 -28.68 10.29 -0.70
C PHE A 232 -28.78 11.81 -0.87
N GLY A 233 -28.93 12.30 -2.10
CA GLY A 233 -29.04 13.71 -2.40
C GLY A 233 -27.74 14.48 -2.18
N ILE A 234 -26.60 13.83 -2.35
CA ILE A 234 -25.28 14.45 -2.32
C ILE A 234 -24.95 14.96 -3.71
N LYS A 235 -24.63 16.25 -3.80
CA LYS A 235 -24.30 16.87 -5.09
C LYS A 235 -22.96 16.33 -5.60
N LYS A 236 -22.83 16.13 -6.91
CA LYS A 236 -21.59 15.66 -7.56
C LYS A 236 -20.36 16.49 -7.18
N VAL A 237 -20.51 17.80 -6.95
CA VAL A 237 -19.40 18.69 -6.52
C VAL A 237 -18.86 18.35 -5.13
N TYR A 238 -19.61 17.60 -4.33
CA TYR A 238 -19.19 17.14 -3.00
C TYR A 238 -18.87 15.65 -2.98
N THR A 239 -18.81 15.02 -4.13
CA THR A 239 -18.45 13.61 -4.31
C THR A 239 -17.04 13.54 -4.92
N ALA A 240 -16.15 12.82 -4.29
CA ALA A 240 -14.81 12.58 -4.81
C ALA A 240 -14.43 11.12 -4.70
N VAL A 241 -13.66 10.65 -5.66
CA VAL A 241 -13.07 9.30 -5.71
C VAL A 241 -11.57 9.42 -5.51
N ASN A 242 -10.99 8.52 -4.75
CA ASN A 242 -9.54 8.46 -4.53
C ASN A 242 -8.87 7.70 -5.68
N GLU A 243 -8.90 8.28 -6.89
CA GLU A 243 -8.34 7.69 -8.10
C GLU A 243 -6.88 7.27 -7.92
N ASN A 244 -6.08 8.08 -7.23
CA ASN A 244 -4.68 7.78 -6.99
C ASN A 244 -4.51 6.48 -6.18
N TYR A 245 -5.26 6.30 -5.10
CA TYR A 245 -5.23 5.05 -4.35
C TYR A 245 -5.67 3.87 -5.21
N ILE A 246 -6.76 4.01 -5.93
CA ILE A 246 -7.34 2.94 -6.74
C ILE A 246 -6.39 2.50 -7.85
N ASN A 247 -5.80 3.45 -8.57
CA ASN A 247 -4.95 3.17 -9.72
C ASN A 247 -3.53 2.75 -9.32
N LEU A 248 -2.94 3.43 -8.34
CA LEU A 248 -1.53 3.23 -7.98
C LEU A 248 -1.33 2.12 -6.93
N SER A 249 -2.36 1.72 -6.18
CA SER A 249 -2.28 0.61 -5.23
C SER A 249 -2.28 -0.76 -5.91
N LYS A 250 -2.68 -0.83 -7.17
CA LYS A 250 -2.69 -2.06 -7.97
C LYS A 250 -1.34 -2.27 -8.65
N PRO A 251 -0.95 -3.55 -8.87
CA PRO A 251 0.23 -3.83 -9.67
C PRO A 251 0.08 -3.27 -11.09
N ASP A 252 1.06 -2.50 -11.55
CA ASP A 252 1.10 -2.04 -12.93
C ASP A 252 1.19 -3.24 -13.88
N PRO A 253 0.26 -3.39 -14.85
CA PRO A 253 0.28 -4.49 -15.82
C PRO A 253 1.61 -4.60 -16.58
N SER A 254 2.32 -3.49 -16.80
CA SER A 254 3.63 -3.49 -17.46
C SER A 254 4.70 -4.16 -16.61
N VAL A 255 4.66 -3.99 -15.29
CA VAL A 255 5.56 -4.63 -14.33
C VAL A 255 5.32 -6.14 -14.32
N ILE A 256 4.03 -6.56 -14.25
CA ILE A 256 3.67 -7.99 -14.29
C ILE A 256 4.16 -8.62 -15.60
N THR A 257 3.89 -7.97 -16.73
CA THR A 257 4.32 -8.44 -18.06
C THR A 257 5.84 -8.57 -18.13
N SER A 258 6.58 -7.59 -17.61
CA SER A 258 8.05 -7.62 -17.57
C SER A 258 8.58 -8.79 -16.74
N ILE A 259 8.00 -9.06 -15.59
CA ILE A 259 8.34 -10.20 -14.74
C ILE A 259 8.13 -11.52 -15.48
N VAL A 260 6.98 -11.68 -16.14
CA VAL A 260 6.65 -12.89 -16.93
C VAL A 260 7.67 -13.08 -18.06
N VAL A 261 8.00 -12.03 -18.80
CA VAL A 261 9.01 -12.09 -19.89
C VAL A 261 10.38 -12.49 -19.35
N ILE A 262 10.83 -11.89 -18.25
CA ILE A 262 12.11 -12.25 -17.61
C ILE A 262 12.11 -13.71 -17.18
N CYS A 263 11.05 -14.19 -16.57
CA CYS A 263 10.92 -15.60 -16.18
C CYS A 263 11.00 -16.54 -17.39
N LEU A 264 10.32 -16.22 -18.49
CA LEU A 264 10.40 -17.00 -19.73
C LEU A 264 11.82 -17.03 -20.29
N VAL A 265 12.54 -15.93 -20.31
CA VAL A 265 13.94 -15.87 -20.77
C VAL A 265 14.84 -16.73 -19.89
N ILE A 266 14.68 -16.72 -18.57
CA ILE A 266 15.45 -17.57 -17.65
C ILE A 266 15.18 -19.06 -17.93
N ILE A 267 13.91 -19.45 -18.10
CA ILE A 267 13.51 -20.83 -18.39
C ILE A 267 14.12 -21.29 -19.72
N LEU A 268 13.94 -20.51 -20.80
CA LEU A 268 14.47 -20.85 -22.12
C LEU A 268 15.98 -20.96 -22.13
N SER A 269 16.68 -20.03 -21.47
CA SER A 269 18.13 -20.08 -21.32
C SER A 269 18.59 -21.34 -20.58
N SER A 270 17.89 -21.71 -19.52
CA SER A 270 18.20 -22.92 -18.74
C SER A 270 17.99 -24.19 -19.53
N ILE A 271 16.90 -24.27 -20.31
CA ILE A 271 16.63 -25.40 -21.22
C ILE A 271 17.74 -25.52 -22.26
N LEU A 272 18.19 -24.39 -22.84
CA LEU A 272 19.24 -24.37 -23.85
C LEU A 272 20.59 -24.88 -23.29
N VAL A 273 20.95 -24.44 -22.07
CA VAL A 273 22.17 -24.93 -21.40
C VAL A 273 22.10 -26.41 -21.14
N ILE A 274 21.00 -26.92 -20.59
CA ILE A 274 20.81 -28.36 -20.31
C ILE A 274 20.84 -29.16 -21.62
N TYR A 275 20.15 -28.67 -22.66
CA TYR A 275 20.18 -29.29 -23.99
C TYR A 275 21.62 -29.41 -24.51
N ASN A 276 22.41 -28.36 -24.45
CA ASN A 276 23.79 -28.34 -24.91
C ASN A 276 24.65 -29.36 -24.13
N ILE A 277 24.47 -29.50 -22.82
CA ILE A 277 25.19 -30.48 -22.01
C ILE A 277 24.87 -31.90 -22.46
N PHE A 278 23.57 -32.22 -22.69
CA PHE A 278 23.16 -33.53 -23.18
C PHE A 278 23.63 -33.77 -24.62
N TYR A 279 23.54 -32.81 -25.51
CA TYR A 279 23.97 -32.90 -26.89
C TYR A 279 25.46 -33.24 -26.99
N LEU A 280 26.33 -32.50 -26.27
CA LEU A 280 27.76 -32.80 -26.20
C LEU A 280 28.03 -34.18 -25.58
N SER A 281 27.23 -34.61 -24.61
CA SER A 281 27.34 -35.91 -24.00
C SER A 281 27.06 -37.06 -24.99
N ILE A 282 26.05 -36.89 -25.85
CA ILE A 282 25.68 -37.87 -26.86
C ILE A 282 26.79 -37.95 -27.93
N ILE A 283 27.29 -36.82 -28.43
CA ILE A 283 28.39 -36.80 -29.42
C ILE A 283 29.61 -37.51 -28.88
N THR A 284 30.01 -37.24 -27.63
CA THR A 284 31.18 -37.92 -27.00
C THR A 284 30.99 -39.41 -26.94
N LYS A 285 29.79 -39.88 -26.53
CA LYS A 285 29.48 -41.31 -26.49
C LYS A 285 29.48 -41.97 -27.88
N VAL A 286 28.94 -41.29 -28.89
CA VAL A 286 28.97 -41.80 -30.27
C VAL A 286 30.41 -41.96 -30.76
N GLN A 287 31.31 -41.02 -30.45
CA GLN A 287 32.71 -41.09 -30.78
C GLN A 287 33.41 -42.24 -30.04
N GLU A 288 33.11 -42.45 -28.75
CA GLU A 288 33.65 -43.59 -27.96
C GLU A 288 33.18 -44.91 -28.55
N PHE A 289 31.91 -45.04 -28.91
CA PHE A 289 31.40 -46.25 -29.58
C PHE A 289 32.00 -46.45 -30.96
N GLY A 290 32.26 -45.37 -31.71
CA GLY A 290 32.96 -45.43 -32.99
C GLY A 290 34.38 -45.99 -32.83
N LYS A 291 35.13 -45.51 -31.83
CA LYS A 291 36.48 -46.01 -31.50
C LYS A 291 36.46 -47.51 -31.09
N LEU A 292 35.51 -47.90 -30.25
CA LEU A 292 35.35 -49.30 -29.86
C LEU A 292 35.04 -50.22 -31.05
N ARG A 293 34.21 -49.78 -31.99
CA ARG A 293 33.94 -50.51 -33.23
C ARG A 293 35.16 -50.62 -34.13
N ALA A 294 35.99 -49.61 -34.21
CA ALA A 294 37.20 -49.60 -35.02
C ALA A 294 38.24 -50.64 -34.53
N ILE A 295 38.26 -50.93 -33.23
CA ILE A 295 39.12 -52.01 -32.64
C ILE A 295 38.44 -53.37 -32.56
N GLY A 296 37.29 -53.57 -33.27
CA GLY A 296 36.65 -54.85 -33.46
C GLY A 296 35.54 -55.27 -32.49
N THR A 297 35.06 -54.35 -31.66
CA THR A 297 33.96 -54.62 -30.72
C THR A 297 32.66 -54.88 -31.46
N THR A 298 31.95 -55.96 -31.15
CA THR A 298 30.63 -56.25 -31.75
C THR A 298 29.50 -55.49 -31.20
N LYS A 299 28.38 -55.31 -31.97
CA LYS A 299 27.13 -54.64 -31.50
C LYS A 299 26.58 -55.18 -30.18
N LYS A 300 26.77 -56.48 -29.90
CA LYS A 300 26.34 -57.15 -28.66
C LYS A 300 27.20 -56.78 -27.44
N GLN A 301 28.44 -56.40 -27.65
CA GLN A 301 29.38 -56.03 -26.60
C GLN A 301 29.28 -54.51 -26.24
N ILE A 302 28.70 -53.68 -27.13
CA ILE A 302 28.46 -52.24 -26.92
C ILE A 302 27.11 -52.00 -26.25
N LYS A 303 26.19 -52.96 -26.26
CA LYS A 303 24.87 -52.90 -25.63
C LYS A 303 24.94 -53.35 -24.18
#